data_17675f5d9d6bc662f19747376e10fe8f
#
_entry.id   17675f5d9d6bc662f19747376e10fe8f
#
_cell.length_a   1.000
_cell.length_b   1.000
_cell.length_c   1.000
_cell.angle_alpha   90.00
_cell.angle_beta   90.00
_cell.angle_gamma   90.00
#
_symmetry.space_group_name_H-M   'P 1'
#
loop_
_entity.id
_entity.type
_entity.pdbx_description
1 polymer ?
#
loop_
_entity_poly.entity_id
_entity_poly.type
_entity_poly.pdbx_seq_one_letter_code
_entity_poly.pdbx_strand_id
1 'polypeptide(L)'
;IERYGSRLTGLPEGAEFPLLLKLLAARGSLSVQVHPDDEYAKVHENKLGKTEAWVILHAEEGASLLYGIREGVTIDDLRRALTGGEDVEPLIQRVPVKAGDVFYMPAGMVHAIGGGILLYEIQQSSDVTYRLWDFNRVNARGEKRPLHIQQSLDVIRPELKGLRAHMPEHPAQEITHLLDVPAFTLDCVAADGACILPAAETFRVLTALEPLTLRWLEGEMELK
;
A
#
# COMPACT_ATOMS: atom_id res chain seq x y z
N ILE A 1 10.04 6.40 18.98
CA ILE A 1 11.05 5.32 18.81
C ILE A 1 12.36 5.73 19.46
N GLU A 2 12.91 6.91 19.16
CA GLU A 2 14.18 7.39 19.75
C GLU A 2 14.24 7.28 21.28
N ARG A 3 13.12 7.53 21.97
CA ARG A 3 13.09 7.51 23.44
C ARG A 3 12.98 6.11 24.05
N TYR A 4 12.29 5.18 23.37
CA TYR A 4 11.95 3.87 23.96
C TYR A 4 12.53 2.68 23.16
N GLY A 5 12.95 2.91 21.90
CA GLY A 5 13.65 1.93 21.06
C GLY A 5 13.00 0.56 21.02
N SER A 6 13.82 -0.46 21.22
CA SER A 6 13.41 -1.87 21.27
C SER A 6 12.34 -2.19 22.34
N ARG A 7 12.28 -1.42 23.42
CA ARG A 7 11.25 -1.61 24.47
C ARG A 7 9.84 -1.30 23.96
N LEU A 8 9.69 -0.39 22.98
CA LEU A 8 8.40 -0.07 22.36
C LEU A 8 8.06 -1.05 21.24
N THR A 9 9.06 -1.40 20.43
CA THR A 9 8.82 -2.14 19.19
C THR A 9 9.00 -3.64 19.30
N GLY A 10 9.71 -4.11 20.33
CA GLY A 10 10.15 -5.51 20.40
C GLY A 10 11.25 -5.88 19.39
N LEU A 11 11.67 -4.92 18.55
CA LEU A 11 12.71 -5.13 17.56
C LEU A 11 14.11 -5.06 18.21
N PRO A 12 15.16 -5.62 17.56
CA PRO A 12 16.53 -5.47 18.02
C PRO A 12 16.93 -4.02 18.22
N GLU A 13 17.88 -3.76 19.12
CA GLU A 13 18.40 -2.41 19.36
C GLU A 13 19.04 -1.86 18.08
N GLY A 14 18.70 -0.61 17.72
CA GLY A 14 19.19 0.04 16.51
C GLY A 14 18.43 -0.34 15.22
N ALA A 15 17.45 -1.26 15.29
CA ALA A 15 16.63 -1.57 14.14
C ALA A 15 15.78 -0.36 13.71
N GLU A 16 15.71 -0.12 12.41
CA GLU A 16 14.79 0.85 11.85
C GLU A 16 13.34 0.38 12.00
N PHE A 17 12.41 1.34 12.13
CA PHE A 17 10.99 1.00 12.19
C PHE A 17 10.54 0.46 10.82
N PRO A 18 9.98 -0.76 10.76
CA PRO A 18 9.85 -1.47 9.48
C PRO A 18 8.68 -1.01 8.61
N LEU A 19 7.78 -0.18 9.14
CA LEU A 19 6.57 0.24 8.45
C LEU A 19 6.54 1.76 8.21
N LEU A 20 5.90 2.15 7.13
CA LEU A 20 5.52 3.53 6.84
C LEU A 20 4.01 3.56 6.57
N LEU A 21 3.32 4.46 7.27
CA LEU A 21 1.87 4.62 7.20
C LEU A 21 1.54 6.01 6.67
N LYS A 22 0.58 6.10 5.74
CA LYS A 22 0.22 7.36 5.07
C LYS A 22 -1.29 7.48 4.89
N LEU A 23 -1.77 8.71 4.97
CA LEU A 23 -3.06 9.10 4.42
C LEU A 23 -2.82 9.77 3.07
N LEU A 24 -3.41 9.23 2.01
CA LEU A 24 -3.26 9.74 0.65
C LEU A 24 -4.61 10.17 0.10
N ALA A 25 -4.70 11.44 -0.31
CA ALA A 25 -5.85 12.00 -1.02
C ALA A 25 -5.48 12.24 -2.48
N ALA A 26 -5.89 11.35 -3.37
CA ALA A 26 -5.59 11.41 -4.78
C ALA A 26 -6.67 12.18 -5.54
N ARG A 27 -6.45 13.47 -5.83
CA ARG A 27 -7.35 14.27 -6.68
C ARG A 27 -7.33 13.85 -8.16
N GLY A 28 -6.23 13.27 -8.61
CA GLY A 28 -6.04 12.75 -9.96
C GLY A 28 -5.19 11.49 -9.90
N SER A 29 -5.14 10.73 -11.01
CA SER A 29 -4.39 9.48 -11.06
C SER A 29 -2.92 9.67 -10.74
N LEU A 30 -2.37 8.83 -9.87
CA LEU A 30 -0.93 8.74 -9.64
C LEU A 30 -0.29 7.95 -10.79
N SER A 31 1.05 8.03 -10.91
CA SER A 31 1.77 7.27 -11.93
C SER A 31 1.56 5.76 -11.78
N VAL A 32 1.58 5.06 -12.90
CA VAL A 32 1.69 3.61 -12.90
C VAL A 32 3.08 3.22 -12.42
N GLN A 33 3.16 2.34 -11.44
CA GLN A 33 4.38 2.01 -10.72
C GLN A 33 4.47 0.53 -10.34
N VAL A 34 5.66 0.12 -10.02
CA VAL A 34 5.99 -1.17 -9.43
C VAL A 34 7.09 -0.97 -8.38
N HIS A 35 7.11 -1.82 -7.38
CA HIS A 35 8.11 -1.81 -6.32
C HIS A 35 8.93 -3.10 -6.34
N PRO A 36 10.25 -3.03 -6.06
CA PRO A 36 11.07 -4.21 -5.92
C PRO A 36 10.79 -4.96 -4.61
N ASP A 37 11.15 -6.23 -4.55
CA ASP A 37 11.29 -7.00 -3.31
C ASP A 37 12.57 -6.61 -2.54
N ASP A 38 12.73 -7.18 -1.34
CA ASP A 38 13.88 -6.88 -0.48
C ASP A 38 15.22 -7.28 -1.10
N GLU A 39 15.24 -8.38 -1.85
CA GLU A 39 16.47 -8.89 -2.48
C GLU A 39 16.97 -7.92 -3.56
N TYR A 40 16.08 -7.56 -4.49
CA TYR A 40 16.41 -6.61 -5.55
C TYR A 40 16.75 -5.23 -5.00
N ALA A 41 15.92 -4.71 -4.08
CA ALA A 41 16.12 -3.38 -3.49
C ALA A 41 17.43 -3.28 -2.72
N LYS A 42 17.82 -4.33 -1.99
CA LYS A 42 19.10 -4.37 -1.27
C LYS A 42 20.29 -4.28 -2.20
N VAL A 43 20.24 -4.98 -3.34
CA VAL A 43 21.36 -5.03 -4.30
C VAL A 43 21.48 -3.73 -5.09
N HIS A 44 20.35 -3.17 -5.55
CA HIS A 44 20.36 -2.06 -6.51
C HIS A 44 20.18 -0.69 -5.87
N GLU A 45 19.52 -0.61 -4.70
CA GLU A 45 19.17 0.65 -4.04
C GLU A 45 19.77 0.78 -2.63
N ASN A 46 20.33 -0.32 -2.08
CA ASN A 46 20.75 -0.44 -0.68
C ASN A 46 19.61 -0.08 0.31
N LYS A 47 18.40 -0.51 0.01
CA LYS A 47 17.16 -0.24 0.75
C LYS A 47 16.34 -1.52 0.94
N LEU A 48 15.26 -1.41 1.71
CA LEU A 48 14.21 -2.42 1.79
C LEU A 48 13.39 -2.42 0.49
N GLY A 49 12.80 -3.54 0.16
CA GLY A 49 11.73 -3.67 -0.82
C GLY A 49 10.48 -2.92 -0.35
N LYS A 50 9.46 -2.93 -1.20
CA LYS A 50 8.21 -2.24 -0.88
C LYS A 50 7.02 -3.11 -1.23
N THR A 51 6.49 -3.75 -0.20
CA THR A 51 5.17 -4.37 -0.20
C THR A 51 4.21 -3.42 0.52
N GLU A 52 2.99 -3.29 0.02
CA GLU A 52 2.02 -2.34 0.56
C GLU A 52 0.59 -2.86 0.54
N ALA A 53 -0.24 -2.27 1.39
CA ALA A 53 -1.68 -2.45 1.38
C ALA A 53 -2.39 -1.10 1.48
N TRP A 54 -3.56 -1.01 0.86
CA TRP A 54 -4.42 0.17 0.89
C TRP A 54 -5.77 -0.16 1.48
N VAL A 55 -6.22 0.67 2.41
CA VAL A 55 -7.60 0.69 2.90
C VAL A 55 -8.27 1.91 2.28
N ILE A 56 -9.29 1.70 1.48
CA ILE A 56 -10.05 2.80 0.85
C ILE A 56 -10.96 3.42 1.91
N LEU A 57 -10.69 4.66 2.27
CA LEU A 57 -11.49 5.41 3.25
C LEU A 57 -12.64 6.16 2.58
N HIS A 58 -12.41 6.64 1.35
CA HIS A 58 -13.43 7.30 0.54
C HIS A 58 -13.10 7.09 -0.94
N ALA A 59 -14.13 6.96 -1.77
CA ALA A 59 -14.02 6.89 -3.20
C ALA A 59 -15.17 7.67 -3.84
N GLU A 60 -14.85 8.56 -4.78
CA GLU A 60 -15.85 9.23 -5.63
C GLU A 60 -16.50 8.23 -6.59
N GLU A 61 -17.66 8.57 -7.12
CA GLU A 61 -18.34 7.73 -8.11
C GLU A 61 -17.44 7.49 -9.33
N GLY A 62 -17.28 6.22 -9.73
CA GLY A 62 -16.41 5.82 -10.83
C GLY A 62 -14.93 5.73 -10.50
N ALA A 63 -14.52 6.01 -9.27
CA ALA A 63 -13.14 5.86 -8.84
C ALA A 63 -12.65 4.41 -9.01
N SER A 64 -11.39 4.25 -9.40
CA SER A 64 -10.82 2.94 -9.70
C SER A 64 -9.31 2.91 -9.49
N LEU A 65 -8.77 1.72 -9.26
CA LEU A 65 -7.34 1.45 -9.25
C LEU A 65 -6.92 0.79 -10.57
N LEU A 66 -5.65 0.93 -10.93
CA LEU A 66 -4.96 -0.01 -11.79
C LEU A 66 -4.31 -1.05 -10.87
N TYR A 67 -4.59 -2.35 -11.09
CA TYR A 67 -4.31 -3.38 -10.11
C TYR A 67 -3.94 -4.71 -10.77
N GLY A 68 -2.65 -4.88 -11.04
CA GLY A 68 -2.09 -6.05 -11.71
C GLY A 68 -2.18 -6.01 -13.23
N ILE A 69 -1.40 -6.83 -13.85
CA ILE A 69 -1.39 -7.00 -15.31
C ILE A 69 -2.62 -7.78 -15.75
N ARG A 70 -3.21 -7.43 -16.89
CA ARG A 70 -4.36 -8.14 -17.46
C ARG A 70 -3.96 -9.55 -17.88
N GLU A 71 -4.88 -10.46 -17.74
CA GLU A 71 -4.70 -11.84 -18.20
C GLU A 71 -4.35 -11.89 -19.69
N GLY A 72 -3.37 -12.71 -20.04
CA GLY A 72 -2.87 -12.85 -21.40
C GLY A 72 -1.85 -11.80 -21.84
N VAL A 73 -1.62 -10.74 -21.07
CA VAL A 73 -0.59 -9.75 -21.34
C VAL A 73 0.77 -10.28 -20.84
N THR A 74 1.75 -10.23 -21.71
CA THR A 74 3.12 -10.69 -21.43
C THR A 74 4.06 -9.54 -21.06
N ILE A 75 5.21 -9.87 -20.49
CA ILE A 75 6.26 -8.88 -20.20
C ILE A 75 6.77 -8.22 -21.50
N ASP A 76 6.75 -8.95 -22.63
CA ASP A 76 7.16 -8.40 -23.92
C ASP A 76 6.13 -7.41 -24.49
N ASP A 77 4.85 -7.59 -24.20
CA ASP A 77 3.81 -6.61 -24.54
C ASP A 77 4.03 -5.31 -23.77
N LEU A 78 4.30 -5.40 -22.46
CA LEU A 78 4.66 -4.25 -21.63
C LEU A 78 5.94 -3.58 -22.14
N ARG A 79 6.97 -4.35 -22.44
CA ARG A 79 8.25 -3.84 -22.96
C ARG A 79 8.03 -3.06 -24.25
N ARG A 80 7.27 -3.60 -25.18
CA ARG A 80 6.97 -2.93 -26.47
C ARG A 80 6.24 -1.62 -26.24
N ALA A 81 5.18 -1.61 -25.43
CA ALA A 81 4.42 -0.41 -25.14
C ALA A 81 5.28 0.66 -24.45
N LEU A 82 6.03 0.30 -23.42
CA LEU A 82 6.90 1.21 -22.67
C LEU A 82 8.02 1.80 -23.54
N THR A 83 8.69 0.99 -24.35
CA THR A 83 9.78 1.44 -25.25
C THR A 83 9.24 2.22 -26.43
N GLY A 84 8.03 1.92 -26.89
CA GLY A 84 7.31 2.68 -27.93
C GLY A 84 6.71 4.01 -27.42
N GLY A 85 6.69 4.24 -26.10
CA GLY A 85 6.04 5.40 -25.50
C GLY A 85 4.51 5.37 -25.57
N GLU A 86 3.95 4.18 -25.70
CA GLU A 86 2.52 3.94 -25.79
C GLU A 86 1.85 3.96 -24.41
N ASP A 87 0.54 4.16 -24.39
CA ASP A 87 -0.25 4.05 -23.16
C ASP A 87 -0.28 2.59 -22.67
N VAL A 88 0.10 2.39 -21.44
CA VAL A 88 0.12 1.05 -20.82
C VAL A 88 -1.14 0.72 -20.04
N GLU A 89 -2.04 1.68 -19.82
CA GLU A 89 -3.30 1.41 -19.09
C GLU A 89 -4.11 0.24 -19.68
N PRO A 90 -4.23 0.09 -21.02
CA PRO A 90 -4.95 -1.02 -21.60
C PRO A 90 -4.38 -2.40 -21.24
N LEU A 91 -3.12 -2.46 -20.81
CA LEU A 91 -2.43 -3.70 -20.43
C LEU A 91 -2.61 -4.04 -18.93
N ILE A 92 -3.20 -3.13 -18.15
CA ILE A 92 -3.35 -3.25 -16.70
C ILE A 92 -4.83 -3.41 -16.35
N GLN A 93 -5.12 -4.21 -15.34
CA GLN A 93 -6.47 -4.43 -14.87
C GLN A 93 -6.99 -3.19 -14.14
N ARG A 94 -8.11 -2.63 -14.60
CA ARG A 94 -8.83 -1.56 -13.91
C ARG A 94 -9.87 -2.17 -12.98
N VAL A 95 -9.86 -1.74 -11.72
CA VAL A 95 -10.72 -2.25 -10.66
C VAL A 95 -11.47 -1.09 -10.02
N PRO A 96 -12.81 -1.06 -10.08
CA PRO A 96 -13.60 -0.08 -9.34
C PRO A 96 -13.42 -0.30 -7.84
N VAL A 97 -13.49 0.79 -7.07
CA VAL A 97 -13.32 0.77 -5.62
C VAL A 97 -14.42 1.53 -4.90
N LYS A 98 -14.66 1.14 -3.67
CA LYS A 98 -15.55 1.82 -2.72
C LYS A 98 -14.90 1.91 -1.33
N ALA A 99 -15.43 2.78 -0.48
CA ALA A 99 -15.01 2.85 0.92
C ALA A 99 -15.14 1.47 1.59
N GLY A 100 -14.17 1.12 2.42
CA GLY A 100 -14.06 -0.19 3.08
C GLY A 100 -13.29 -1.24 2.30
N ASP A 101 -13.03 -1.07 1.00
CA ASP A 101 -12.21 -2.01 0.24
C ASP A 101 -10.76 -2.00 0.72
N VAL A 102 -10.16 -3.18 0.75
CA VAL A 102 -8.77 -3.41 1.14
C VAL A 102 -8.03 -4.12 0.01
N PHE A 103 -6.87 -3.59 -0.38
CA PHE A 103 -6.06 -4.13 -1.45
C PHE A 103 -4.63 -4.36 -0.96
N TYR A 104 -4.08 -5.51 -1.27
CA TYR A 104 -2.69 -5.85 -1.02
C TYR A 104 -1.90 -5.91 -2.31
N MET A 105 -0.82 -5.15 -2.39
CA MET A 105 0.12 -5.13 -3.50
C MET A 105 1.45 -5.75 -3.05
N PRO A 106 1.72 -7.02 -3.41
CA PRO A 106 3.05 -7.59 -3.24
C PRO A 106 4.08 -6.86 -4.11
N ALA A 107 5.32 -6.82 -3.67
CA ALA A 107 6.43 -6.36 -4.51
C ALA A 107 6.42 -7.07 -5.87
N GLY A 108 6.70 -6.35 -6.94
CA GLY A 108 6.61 -6.84 -8.33
C GLY A 108 5.25 -6.68 -9.00
N MET A 109 4.21 -6.29 -8.27
CA MET A 109 2.88 -6.07 -8.84
C MET A 109 2.71 -4.65 -9.37
N VAL A 110 2.33 -4.50 -10.64
CA VAL A 110 2.04 -3.19 -11.26
C VAL A 110 0.74 -2.64 -10.73
N HIS A 111 0.74 -1.37 -10.32
CA HIS A 111 -0.46 -0.72 -9.77
C HIS A 111 -0.43 0.80 -9.95
N ALA A 112 -1.60 1.43 -9.80
CA ALA A 112 -1.74 2.89 -9.67
C ALA A 112 -3.02 3.25 -8.92
N ILE A 113 -2.98 4.36 -8.19
CA ILE A 113 -4.15 4.96 -7.56
C ILE A 113 -4.81 5.89 -8.58
N GLY A 114 -6.11 5.70 -8.82
CA GLY A 114 -6.93 6.61 -9.63
C GLY A 114 -7.29 7.90 -8.89
N GLY A 115 -7.88 8.84 -9.61
CA GLY A 115 -8.40 10.07 -9.00
C GLY A 115 -9.66 9.82 -8.16
N GLY A 116 -9.97 10.76 -7.24
CA GLY A 116 -11.16 10.71 -6.39
C GLY A 116 -11.08 9.71 -5.23
N ILE A 117 -9.88 9.34 -4.79
CA ILE A 117 -9.67 8.34 -3.74
C ILE A 117 -8.96 8.96 -2.54
N LEU A 118 -9.51 8.71 -1.34
CA LEU A 118 -8.81 8.87 -0.07
C LEU A 118 -8.54 7.46 0.48
N LEU A 119 -7.29 7.17 0.76
CA LEU A 119 -6.89 5.86 1.29
C LEU A 119 -5.86 5.97 2.41
N TYR A 120 -5.81 4.93 3.23
CA TYR A 120 -4.76 4.68 4.20
C TYR A 120 -3.81 3.63 3.63
N GLU A 121 -2.55 3.99 3.49
CA GLU A 121 -1.49 3.12 2.98
C GLU A 121 -0.64 2.59 4.13
N ILE A 122 -0.47 1.29 4.17
CA ILE A 122 0.47 0.59 5.05
C ILE A 122 1.53 -0.04 4.13
N GLN A 123 2.81 0.25 4.36
CA GLN A 123 3.89 -0.27 3.54
C GLN A 123 5.13 -0.60 4.38
N GLN A 124 6.03 -1.41 3.82
CA GLN A 124 7.40 -1.49 4.32
C GLN A 124 8.05 -0.09 4.30
N SER A 125 8.95 0.18 5.24
CA SER A 125 9.65 1.47 5.36
C SER A 125 10.65 1.67 4.22
N SER A 126 10.12 1.87 3.01
CA SER A 126 10.88 2.06 1.77
C SER A 126 10.24 3.15 0.91
N ASP A 127 11.06 3.92 0.22
CA ASP A 127 10.68 4.94 -0.74
C ASP A 127 10.95 4.52 -2.21
N VAL A 128 11.42 3.29 -2.41
CA VAL A 128 11.77 2.79 -3.75
C VAL A 128 10.54 2.61 -4.60
N THR A 129 10.48 3.35 -5.69
CA THR A 129 9.35 3.34 -6.62
C THR A 129 9.87 3.43 -8.05
N TYR A 130 9.59 2.41 -8.85
CA TYR A 130 9.87 2.42 -10.27
C TYR A 130 8.62 2.83 -11.04
N ARG A 131 8.70 4.02 -11.66
CA ARG A 131 7.61 4.59 -12.45
C ARG A 131 7.68 4.04 -13.86
N LEU A 132 6.62 3.28 -14.26
CA LEU A 132 6.48 2.76 -15.61
C LEU A 132 5.90 3.80 -16.56
N TRP A 133 4.84 4.49 -16.10
CA TRP A 133 4.04 5.38 -16.94
C TRP A 133 3.51 6.55 -16.12
N ASP A 134 3.45 7.70 -16.73
CA ASP A 134 2.97 8.91 -16.08
C ASP A 134 1.97 9.69 -16.93
N PHE A 135 1.21 9.00 -17.79
CA PHE A 135 0.16 9.60 -18.65
C PHE A 135 0.68 10.74 -19.52
N ASN A 136 1.94 10.71 -19.90
CA ASN A 136 2.62 11.79 -20.63
C ASN A 136 2.52 13.18 -19.96
N ARG A 137 2.25 13.24 -18.65
CA ARG A 137 2.12 14.49 -17.90
C ARG A 137 3.43 15.27 -17.90
N VAL A 138 3.28 16.60 -17.92
CA VAL A 138 4.38 17.54 -17.77
C VAL A 138 4.13 18.44 -16.56
N ASN A 139 5.20 18.91 -15.94
CA ASN A 139 5.13 19.94 -14.90
C ASN A 139 4.89 21.34 -15.51
N ALA A 140 4.82 22.37 -14.67
CA ALA A 140 4.62 23.76 -15.12
C ALA A 140 5.74 24.29 -16.05
N ARG A 141 6.88 23.59 -16.14
CA ARG A 141 8.01 23.90 -17.03
C ARG A 141 7.97 23.11 -18.35
N GLY A 142 6.95 22.26 -18.56
CA GLY A 142 6.86 21.37 -19.73
C GLY A 142 7.72 20.11 -19.64
N GLU A 143 8.27 19.78 -18.47
CA GLU A 143 9.16 18.64 -18.27
C GLU A 143 8.38 17.40 -17.80
N LYS A 144 8.67 16.24 -18.39
CA LYS A 144 8.14 14.94 -17.92
C LYS A 144 8.94 14.43 -16.73
N ARG A 145 8.26 13.73 -15.82
CA ARG A 145 8.95 12.98 -14.76
C ARG A 145 9.74 11.80 -15.37
N PRO A 146 10.94 11.50 -14.86
CA PRO A 146 11.69 10.32 -15.29
C PRO A 146 10.89 9.03 -15.13
N LEU A 147 10.98 8.16 -16.13
CA LEU A 147 10.49 6.79 -16.08
C LEU A 147 11.65 5.84 -15.77
N HIS A 148 11.36 4.77 -15.04
CA HIS A 148 12.33 3.74 -14.63
C HIS A 148 12.04 2.44 -15.37
N ILE A 149 12.04 2.49 -16.71
CA ILE A 149 11.53 1.41 -17.57
C ILE A 149 12.30 0.11 -17.33
N GLN A 150 13.65 0.15 -17.36
CA GLN A 150 14.44 -1.06 -17.18
C GLN A 150 14.25 -1.66 -15.79
N GLN A 151 14.39 -0.86 -14.73
CA GLN A 151 14.19 -1.32 -13.35
C GLN A 151 12.77 -1.90 -13.15
N SER A 152 11.77 -1.26 -13.77
CA SER A 152 10.40 -1.77 -13.74
C SER A 152 10.30 -3.16 -14.37
N LEU A 153 10.87 -3.34 -15.57
CA LEU A 153 10.84 -4.60 -16.29
C LEU A 153 11.61 -5.72 -15.57
N ASP A 154 12.64 -5.36 -14.80
CA ASP A 154 13.42 -6.32 -14.03
C ASP A 154 12.62 -6.89 -12.84
N VAL A 155 11.75 -6.09 -12.24
CA VAL A 155 11.02 -6.47 -11.02
C VAL A 155 9.57 -6.88 -11.26
N ILE A 156 8.96 -6.55 -12.41
CA ILE A 156 7.56 -6.91 -12.70
C ILE A 156 7.37 -8.42 -12.68
N ARG A 157 6.29 -8.85 -12.02
CA ARG A 157 5.81 -10.23 -11.96
C ARG A 157 4.36 -10.25 -12.48
N PRO A 158 4.16 -10.50 -13.79
CA PRO A 158 2.83 -10.42 -14.42
C PRO A 158 1.79 -11.37 -13.83
N GLU A 159 2.24 -12.48 -13.26
CA GLU A 159 1.39 -13.51 -12.65
C GLU A 159 0.80 -13.10 -11.29
N LEU A 160 1.33 -12.06 -10.67
CA LEU A 160 0.87 -11.65 -9.34
C LEU A 160 -0.56 -11.11 -9.40
N LYS A 161 -1.38 -11.67 -8.51
CA LYS A 161 -2.76 -11.25 -8.29
C LYS A 161 -2.90 -10.86 -6.83
N GLY A 162 -2.70 -9.67 -6.44
CA GLY A 162 -2.79 -9.26 -5.04
C GLY A 162 -4.01 -9.82 -4.29
N LEU A 163 -4.08 -9.61 -3.01
CA LEU A 163 -5.21 -10.01 -2.19
C LEU A 163 -6.19 -8.86 -2.05
N ARG A 164 -7.48 -9.18 -1.92
CA ARG A 164 -8.54 -8.21 -1.67
C ARG A 164 -9.34 -8.65 -0.45
N ALA A 165 -9.67 -7.69 0.39
CA ALA A 165 -10.59 -7.85 1.49
C ALA A 165 -11.55 -6.66 1.53
N HIS A 166 -12.48 -6.69 2.46
CA HIS A 166 -13.38 -5.56 2.72
C HIS A 166 -13.58 -5.45 4.23
N MET A 167 -13.55 -4.23 4.73
CA MET A 167 -13.89 -3.97 6.12
C MET A 167 -15.36 -4.34 6.36
N PRO A 168 -15.70 -5.05 7.43
CA PRO A 168 -17.07 -5.45 7.70
C PRO A 168 -17.95 -4.21 7.95
N GLU A 169 -19.09 -4.13 7.28
CA GLU A 169 -20.10 -3.09 7.53
C GLU A 169 -20.76 -3.26 8.91
N HIS A 170 -20.96 -4.52 9.29
CA HIS A 170 -21.52 -4.92 10.59
C HIS A 170 -20.67 -6.05 11.16
N PRO A 171 -19.63 -5.74 11.92
CA PRO A 171 -18.73 -6.76 12.41
C PRO A 171 -19.47 -7.71 13.36
N ALA A 172 -19.46 -8.99 13.01
CA ALA A 172 -19.95 -10.05 13.90
C ALA A 172 -18.95 -10.35 15.03
N GLN A 173 -17.75 -9.85 14.90
CA GLN A 173 -16.63 -9.98 15.86
C GLN A 173 -15.98 -8.62 16.03
N GLU A 174 -15.53 -8.34 17.24
CA GLU A 174 -14.85 -7.10 17.58
C GLU A 174 -13.53 -6.91 16.80
N ILE A 175 -12.85 -8.00 16.43
CA ILE A 175 -11.61 -8.01 15.63
C ILE A 175 -11.85 -8.83 14.37
N THR A 176 -11.69 -8.22 13.22
CA THR A 176 -11.74 -8.87 11.91
C THR A 176 -10.35 -8.85 11.28
N HIS A 177 -9.83 -10.03 11.01
CA HIS A 177 -8.55 -10.20 10.32
C HIS A 177 -8.73 -9.94 8.82
N LEU A 178 -8.04 -8.94 8.28
CA LEU A 178 -8.16 -8.51 6.89
C LEU A 178 -7.02 -9.04 6.02
N LEU A 179 -5.78 -8.96 6.50
CA LEU A 179 -4.60 -9.41 5.78
C LEU A 179 -3.58 -10.01 6.75
N ASP A 180 -2.95 -11.09 6.29
CA ASP A 180 -1.78 -11.70 6.92
C ASP A 180 -0.71 -11.92 5.86
N VAL A 181 0.30 -11.06 5.84
CA VAL A 181 1.37 -11.07 4.85
C VAL A 181 2.73 -11.00 5.53
N PRO A 182 3.81 -11.43 4.88
CA PRO A 182 5.12 -11.52 5.55
C PRO A 182 5.62 -10.23 6.20
N ALA A 183 5.22 -9.07 5.66
CA ALA A 183 5.70 -7.77 6.15
C ALA A 183 4.85 -7.22 7.31
N PHE A 184 3.56 -7.55 7.40
CA PHE A 184 2.64 -7.07 8.44
C PHE A 184 1.33 -7.86 8.45
N THR A 185 0.59 -7.74 9.54
CA THR A 185 -0.82 -8.12 9.61
C THR A 185 -1.69 -6.86 9.67
N LEU A 186 -2.91 -6.93 9.12
CA LEU A 186 -3.89 -5.85 9.17
C LEU A 186 -5.21 -6.36 9.71
N ASP A 187 -5.62 -5.79 10.83
CA ASP A 187 -6.89 -6.09 11.49
C ASP A 187 -7.79 -4.85 11.46
N CYS A 188 -9.08 -5.06 11.32
CA CYS A 188 -10.12 -4.07 11.60
C CYS A 188 -10.70 -4.36 12.98
N VAL A 189 -10.69 -3.36 13.85
CA VAL A 189 -11.32 -3.43 15.17
C VAL A 189 -12.55 -2.55 15.14
N ALA A 190 -13.72 -3.14 15.38
CA ALA A 190 -14.97 -2.43 15.50
C ALA A 190 -15.74 -2.97 16.71
N ALA A 191 -16.06 -2.11 17.66
CA ALA A 191 -16.73 -2.50 18.87
C ALA A 191 -17.87 -1.52 19.17
N ASP A 192 -19.04 -2.07 19.50
CA ASP A 192 -20.12 -1.31 20.14
C ASP A 192 -19.87 -1.36 21.65
N GLY A 193 -19.09 -0.38 22.15
CA GLY A 193 -18.63 -0.33 23.53
C GLY A 193 -17.14 -0.58 23.70
N ALA A 194 -16.73 -1.63 24.41
CA ALA A 194 -15.33 -1.92 24.71
C ALA A 194 -14.85 -3.22 24.07
N CYS A 195 -13.68 -3.18 23.46
CA CYS A 195 -12.97 -4.34 22.91
C CYS A 195 -11.63 -4.51 23.61
N ILE A 196 -11.26 -5.76 23.92
CA ILE A 196 -9.97 -6.08 24.50
C ILE A 196 -9.05 -6.59 23.40
N LEU A 197 -8.01 -5.84 23.09
CA LEU A 197 -6.96 -6.29 22.18
C LEU A 197 -6.05 -7.29 22.92
N PRO A 198 -5.86 -8.51 22.40
CA PRO A 198 -4.95 -9.49 23.01
C PRO A 198 -3.52 -8.97 23.01
N ALA A 199 -2.69 -9.45 23.92
CA ALA A 199 -1.26 -9.14 23.92
C ALA A 199 -0.63 -9.54 22.57
N ALA A 200 0.34 -8.77 22.12
CA ALA A 200 1.12 -9.07 20.92
C ALA A 200 2.59 -9.29 21.30
N GLU A 201 3.26 -10.14 20.54
CA GLU A 201 4.70 -10.39 20.70
C GLU A 201 5.55 -9.22 20.15
N THR A 202 4.97 -8.42 19.24
CA THR A 202 5.61 -7.24 18.66
C THR A 202 4.73 -6.01 18.87
N PHE A 203 5.12 -4.89 18.27
CA PHE A 203 4.34 -3.65 18.30
C PHE A 203 3.05 -3.74 17.48
N ARG A 204 2.08 -2.91 17.84
CA ARG A 204 0.90 -2.59 17.03
C ARG A 204 0.84 -1.10 16.78
N VAL A 205 0.41 -0.75 15.57
CA VAL A 205 0.00 0.62 15.24
C VAL A 205 -1.51 0.67 15.18
N LEU A 206 -2.12 1.52 15.98
CA LEU A 206 -3.56 1.73 16.00
C LEU A 206 -3.87 3.04 15.27
N THR A 207 -4.72 2.97 14.27
CA THR A 207 -5.24 4.13 13.55
C THR A 207 -6.73 4.24 13.82
N ALA A 208 -7.14 5.28 14.52
CA ALA A 208 -8.54 5.53 14.79
C ALA A 208 -9.21 6.12 13.55
N LEU A 209 -10.29 5.50 13.08
CA LEU A 209 -11.17 6.04 12.03
C LEU A 209 -12.35 6.81 12.63
N GLU A 210 -12.64 6.55 13.90
CA GLU A 210 -13.63 7.25 14.70
C GLU A 210 -13.04 7.55 16.10
N PRO A 211 -13.51 8.55 16.82
CA PRO A 211 -13.02 8.86 18.15
C PRO A 211 -13.14 7.66 19.09
N LEU A 212 -12.08 7.35 19.83
CA LEU A 212 -12.05 6.26 20.79
C LEU A 212 -11.12 6.56 21.96
N THR A 213 -11.28 5.83 23.05
CA THR A 213 -10.37 5.87 24.20
C THR A 213 -9.61 4.55 24.31
N LEU A 214 -8.29 4.62 24.25
CA LEU A 214 -7.41 3.49 24.58
C LEU A 214 -7.15 3.47 26.07
N ARG A 215 -7.28 2.28 26.70
CA ARG A 215 -6.95 2.05 28.12
C ARG A 215 -5.96 0.91 28.26
N TRP A 216 -4.99 1.09 29.12
CA TRP A 216 -4.03 0.07 29.51
C TRP A 216 -3.77 0.14 31.03
N LEU A 217 -3.02 -0.79 31.59
CA LEU A 217 -2.80 -0.95 33.04
C LEU A 217 -2.43 0.36 33.75
N GLU A 218 -1.64 1.22 33.11
CA GLU A 218 -1.04 2.41 33.73
C GLU A 218 -1.62 3.74 33.20
N GLY A 219 -2.65 3.71 32.34
CA GLY A 219 -3.19 4.94 31.78
C GLY A 219 -4.27 4.78 30.72
N GLU A 220 -4.68 5.91 30.18
CA GLU A 220 -5.62 6.01 29.07
C GLU A 220 -5.23 7.15 28.12
N MET A 221 -5.72 7.10 26.87
CA MET A 221 -5.53 8.11 25.85
C MET A 221 -6.78 8.22 24.98
N GLU A 222 -7.23 9.43 24.71
CA GLU A 222 -8.24 9.69 23.69
C GLU A 222 -7.58 9.86 22.32
N LEU A 223 -8.09 9.14 21.33
CA LEU A 223 -7.79 9.33 19.91
C LEU A 223 -9.00 10.04 19.28
N LYS A 224 -8.75 11.12 18.54
CA LYS A 224 -9.78 11.99 17.93
C LYS A 224 -9.66 12.00 16.43
#